data_03afcf81048f88a7b188a4032f5846c0
#
_entry.id   03afcf81048f88a7b188a4032f5846c0
#
_cell.length_a   1.000
_cell.length_b   1.000
_cell.length_c   1.000
_cell.angle_alpha   90.00
_cell.angle_beta   90.00
_cell.angle_gamma   90.00
#
_symmetry.space_group_name_H-M   'P 1'
#
loop_
_entity.id
_entity.type
_entity.pdbx_description
1 polymer ?
#
loop_
_entity_poly.entity_id
_entity_poly.type
_entity_poly.pdbx_seq_one_letter_code
_entity_poly.pdbx_strand_id
1 'polypeptide(L)'
;THLAGIKTNKDFLVQCLENNSFLKGKTTSDFIPREHKKLFKAIDKKLLDSAMKASALWLQEHNKKDNKKLHFLPRNWTNGILPKQDITFEFSDEEYKFQYENNNNHIQIHREHFERLSTSSALIISVDEEHIHCEIDGIAIKAFITCFHDEITINSGSGDLVFKVLPKFIDPNEIIIEGSLTAPMPGKILNINVKKGSSVKAGETLLILEAMKMEHTIKATSDGQVIELYVKTGDQVESGSDLMKIE
;
A
#
# COMPACT_ATOMS: atom_id res chain seq x y z
N THR A 1 -17.98 -14.94 8.51
CA THR A 1 -18.30 -13.97 7.44
C THR A 1 -17.07 -13.14 7.17
N HIS A 2 -16.60 -13.15 5.91
CA HIS A 2 -15.49 -12.31 5.45
C HIS A 2 -16.09 -11.14 4.66
N LEU A 3 -15.62 -9.93 4.95
CA LEU A 3 -16.01 -8.70 4.27
C LEU A 3 -14.73 -7.96 3.92
N ALA A 4 -14.54 -7.66 2.65
CA ALA A 4 -13.38 -6.94 2.14
C ALA A 4 -13.82 -5.78 1.24
N GLY A 5 -12.95 -4.77 1.05
CA GLY A 5 -13.20 -3.61 0.19
C GLY A 5 -14.11 -2.53 0.79
N ILE A 6 -14.63 -2.74 2.00
CA ILE A 6 -15.43 -1.74 2.74
C ILE A 6 -15.03 -1.70 4.20
N LYS A 7 -15.04 -0.51 4.78
CA LYS A 7 -14.86 -0.36 6.24
C LYS A 7 -16.10 -0.84 6.97
N THR A 8 -15.93 -1.76 7.92
CA THR A 8 -17.02 -2.33 8.71
C THR A 8 -16.77 -2.19 10.19
N ASN A 9 -17.80 -2.27 11.01
CA ASN A 9 -17.72 -2.35 12.46
C ASN A 9 -17.75 -3.81 12.98
N LYS A 10 -17.49 -4.80 12.11
CA LYS A 10 -17.58 -6.24 12.43
C LYS A 10 -16.78 -6.60 13.67
N ASP A 11 -15.51 -6.21 13.72
CA ASP A 11 -14.63 -6.56 14.84
C ASP A 11 -15.09 -5.94 16.15
N PHE A 12 -15.59 -4.71 16.11
CA PHE A 12 -16.21 -4.08 17.27
C PHE A 12 -17.44 -4.87 17.75
N LEU A 13 -18.31 -5.29 16.86
CA LEU A 13 -19.47 -6.09 17.21
C LEU A 13 -19.11 -7.46 17.80
N VAL A 14 -18.09 -8.12 17.22
CA VAL A 14 -17.59 -9.39 17.76
C VAL A 14 -17.04 -9.19 19.17
N GLN A 15 -16.24 -8.17 19.41
CA GLN A 15 -15.71 -7.85 20.74
C GLN A 15 -16.81 -7.50 21.75
N CYS A 16 -17.88 -6.83 21.31
CA CYS A 16 -19.06 -6.61 22.15
C CYS A 16 -19.73 -7.92 22.56
N LEU A 17 -19.95 -8.82 21.58
CA LEU A 17 -20.60 -10.11 21.82
C LEU A 17 -19.77 -11.05 22.71
N GLU A 18 -18.45 -11.01 22.60
CA GLU A 18 -17.51 -11.81 23.40
C GLU A 18 -17.24 -11.21 24.79
N ASN A 19 -17.71 -9.99 25.05
CA ASN A 19 -17.49 -9.34 26.35
C ASN A 19 -18.23 -10.06 27.47
N ASN A 20 -17.54 -10.32 28.59
CA ASN A 20 -18.10 -11.03 29.73
C ASN A 20 -19.34 -10.35 30.35
N SER A 21 -19.44 -9.02 30.30
CA SER A 21 -20.60 -8.28 30.77
C SER A 21 -21.80 -8.51 29.85
N PHE A 22 -21.56 -8.59 28.55
CA PHE A 22 -22.59 -8.93 27.55
C PHE A 22 -23.09 -10.36 27.73
N LEU A 23 -22.19 -11.33 27.83
CA LEU A 23 -22.52 -12.75 28.01
C LEU A 23 -23.30 -13.02 29.30
N LYS A 24 -23.10 -12.20 30.34
CA LYS A 24 -23.83 -12.28 31.63
C LYS A 24 -25.13 -11.46 31.63
N GLY A 25 -25.55 -10.88 30.50
CA GLY A 25 -26.75 -10.07 30.40
C GLY A 25 -26.69 -8.74 31.16
N LYS A 26 -25.49 -8.26 31.55
CA LYS A 26 -25.28 -6.99 32.24
C LYS A 26 -25.05 -5.85 31.26
N THR A 27 -25.99 -5.67 30.33
CA THR A 27 -25.94 -4.64 29.29
C THR A 27 -26.93 -3.52 29.63
N THR A 28 -26.40 -2.43 30.11
CA THR A 28 -27.14 -1.17 30.35
C THR A 28 -26.78 -0.16 29.27
N SER A 29 -27.47 0.95 29.17
CA SER A 29 -27.21 1.98 28.14
C SER A 29 -25.78 2.55 28.17
N ASP A 30 -25.09 2.40 29.30
CA ASP A 30 -23.69 2.79 29.50
C ASP A 30 -22.67 1.67 29.20
N PHE A 31 -23.12 0.52 28.66
CA PHE A 31 -22.25 -0.64 28.41
C PHE A 31 -21.01 -0.28 27.56
N ILE A 32 -21.20 0.38 26.43
CA ILE A 32 -20.10 0.76 25.53
C ILE A 32 -19.12 1.73 26.20
N PRO A 33 -19.53 2.87 26.79
CA PRO A 33 -18.61 3.76 27.48
C PRO A 33 -17.85 3.08 28.63
N ARG A 34 -18.53 2.23 29.40
CA ARG A 34 -17.93 1.51 30.54
C ARG A 34 -16.88 0.49 30.12
N GLU A 35 -17.14 -0.26 29.06
CA GLU A 35 -16.26 -1.32 28.59
C GLU A 35 -15.31 -0.86 27.47
N HIS A 36 -15.32 0.43 27.09
CA HIS A 36 -14.61 1.00 25.94
C HIS A 36 -13.13 0.53 25.85
N LYS A 37 -12.38 0.63 26.96
CA LYS A 37 -10.96 0.21 26.96
C LYS A 37 -10.73 -1.28 26.68
N LYS A 38 -11.73 -2.13 26.92
CA LYS A 38 -11.66 -3.56 26.66
C LYS A 38 -12.14 -3.91 25.26
N LEU A 39 -13.04 -3.07 24.70
CA LEU A 39 -13.59 -3.25 23.36
C LEU A 39 -12.65 -2.74 22.27
N PHE A 40 -11.78 -1.78 22.56
CA PHE A 40 -10.80 -1.23 21.62
C PHE A 40 -9.39 -1.68 22.02
N LYS A 41 -9.10 -2.96 21.84
CA LYS A 41 -7.76 -3.49 22.07
C LYS A 41 -6.82 -3.05 20.96
N ALA A 42 -5.62 -2.63 21.34
CA ALA A 42 -4.54 -2.42 20.38
C ALA A 42 -4.22 -3.74 19.65
N ILE A 43 -3.93 -3.64 18.36
CA ILE A 43 -3.53 -4.79 17.56
C ILE A 43 -2.19 -5.30 18.08
N ASP A 44 -2.09 -6.61 18.28
CA ASP A 44 -0.83 -7.24 18.67
C ASP A 44 0.19 -7.09 17.52
N LYS A 45 1.34 -6.47 17.84
CA LYS A 45 2.42 -6.25 16.86
C LYS A 45 2.94 -7.54 16.24
N LYS A 46 2.91 -8.66 16.99
CA LYS A 46 3.32 -9.96 16.45
C LYS A 46 2.30 -10.49 15.46
N LEU A 47 1.01 -10.32 15.75
CA LEU A 47 -0.07 -10.70 14.84
C LEU A 47 0.00 -9.88 13.55
N LEU A 48 0.20 -8.56 13.66
CA LEU A 48 0.35 -7.67 12.51
C LEU A 48 1.55 -8.08 11.64
N ASP A 49 2.71 -8.32 12.26
CA ASP A 49 3.92 -8.75 11.56
C ASP A 49 3.73 -10.08 10.83
N SER A 50 3.12 -11.06 11.48
CA SER A 50 2.81 -12.36 10.88
C SER A 50 1.80 -12.25 9.74
N ALA A 51 0.78 -11.39 9.88
CA ALA A 51 -0.22 -11.13 8.85
C ALA A 51 0.41 -10.48 7.63
N MET A 52 1.27 -9.48 7.81
CA MET A 52 1.99 -8.83 6.70
C MET A 52 2.92 -9.79 5.98
N LYS A 53 3.67 -10.64 6.72
CA LYS A 53 4.52 -11.68 6.12
C LYS A 53 3.70 -12.69 5.32
N ALA A 54 2.59 -13.17 5.86
CA ALA A 54 1.69 -14.07 5.13
C ALA A 54 1.11 -13.42 3.86
N SER A 55 0.76 -12.14 3.93
CA SER A 55 0.28 -11.39 2.77
C SER A 55 1.37 -11.16 1.72
N ALA A 56 2.61 -10.93 2.13
CA ALA A 56 3.75 -10.83 1.19
C ALA A 56 3.96 -12.17 0.44
N LEU A 57 3.86 -13.30 1.13
CA LEU A 57 3.95 -14.62 0.52
C LEU A 57 2.79 -14.88 -0.45
N TRP A 58 1.57 -14.51 -0.06
CA TRP A 58 0.40 -14.66 -0.92
C TRP A 58 0.51 -13.82 -2.18
N LEU A 59 0.90 -12.55 -2.07
CA LEU A 59 1.12 -11.65 -3.23
C LEU A 59 2.19 -12.19 -4.18
N GLN A 60 3.27 -12.73 -3.64
CA GLN A 60 4.31 -13.35 -4.44
C GLN A 60 3.77 -14.47 -5.32
N GLU A 61 2.91 -15.32 -4.78
CA GLU A 61 2.30 -16.42 -5.54
C GLU A 61 1.16 -15.95 -6.46
N HIS A 62 0.38 -14.96 -6.02
CA HIS A 62 -0.71 -14.41 -6.81
C HIS A 62 -0.21 -13.73 -8.08
N ASN A 63 0.82 -12.88 -7.98
CA ASN A 63 1.43 -12.18 -9.12
C ASN A 63 2.09 -13.13 -10.13
N LYS A 64 2.43 -14.38 -9.74
CA LYS A 64 2.99 -15.38 -10.64
C LYS A 64 1.93 -16.04 -11.54
N LYS A 65 0.66 -16.08 -11.12
CA LYS A 65 -0.42 -16.72 -11.91
C LYS A 65 -0.67 -16.02 -13.24
N ASP A 66 -0.38 -14.72 -13.35
CA ASP A 66 -0.53 -13.96 -14.59
C ASP A 66 0.55 -14.22 -15.64
N ASN A 67 1.63 -14.89 -15.28
CA ASN A 67 2.77 -15.13 -16.19
C ASN A 67 2.58 -16.40 -17.03
N LYS A 68 1.71 -16.31 -18.05
CA LYS A 68 1.36 -17.43 -18.95
C LYS A 68 2.48 -17.90 -19.88
N LYS A 69 3.57 -17.13 -20.03
CA LYS A 69 4.58 -17.35 -21.08
C LYS A 69 5.62 -18.42 -20.77
N LEU A 70 5.91 -18.73 -19.50
CA LEU A 70 7.00 -19.63 -19.10
C LEU A 70 6.56 -20.63 -18.01
N HIS A 71 5.36 -21.17 -18.12
CA HIS A 71 4.76 -22.10 -17.14
C HIS A 71 5.52 -23.42 -16.94
N PHE A 72 6.41 -23.77 -17.87
CA PHE A 72 7.22 -25.01 -17.83
C PHE A 72 8.51 -24.83 -16.98
N LEU A 73 8.89 -23.60 -16.63
CA LEU A 73 10.05 -23.38 -15.78
C LEU A 73 9.71 -23.60 -14.30
N PRO A 74 10.64 -24.17 -13.52
CA PRO A 74 10.47 -24.26 -12.08
C PRO A 74 10.18 -22.87 -11.48
N ARG A 75 9.42 -22.84 -10.40
CA ARG A 75 9.16 -21.60 -9.68
C ARG A 75 10.49 -20.97 -9.25
N ASN A 76 10.64 -19.68 -9.51
CA ASN A 76 11.85 -18.90 -9.20
C ASN A 76 13.12 -19.31 -9.97
N TRP A 77 12.96 -19.96 -11.13
CA TRP A 77 14.10 -20.25 -12.00
C TRP A 77 14.73 -18.94 -12.52
N THR A 78 16.03 -18.85 -12.45
CA THR A 78 16.82 -17.70 -12.91
C THR A 78 18.18 -18.15 -13.36
N ASN A 79 18.73 -17.47 -14.36
CA ASN A 79 20.10 -17.68 -14.86
C ASN A 79 21.18 -17.05 -13.98
N GLY A 80 20.82 -16.33 -12.94
CA GLY A 80 21.73 -15.60 -12.07
C GLY A 80 21.20 -15.49 -10.65
N ILE A 81 21.97 -14.85 -9.79
CA ILE A 81 21.54 -14.54 -8.42
C ILE A 81 20.56 -13.39 -8.51
N LEU A 82 19.30 -13.65 -8.14
CA LEU A 82 18.32 -12.58 -8.00
C LEU A 82 18.61 -11.75 -6.75
N PRO A 83 18.52 -10.43 -6.84
CA PRO A 83 18.53 -9.58 -5.64
C PRO A 83 17.30 -9.90 -4.78
N LYS A 84 17.39 -9.60 -3.50
CA LYS A 84 16.25 -9.69 -2.59
C LYS A 84 15.10 -8.86 -3.16
N GLN A 85 13.91 -9.43 -3.12
CA GLN A 85 12.70 -8.73 -3.54
C GLN A 85 12.13 -7.99 -2.34
N ASP A 86 11.68 -6.77 -2.54
CA ASP A 86 11.14 -5.91 -1.49
C ASP A 86 9.65 -5.66 -1.72
N ILE A 87 8.94 -5.56 -0.61
CA ILE A 87 7.55 -5.14 -0.53
C ILE A 87 7.39 -4.21 0.66
N THR A 88 6.63 -3.15 0.48
CA THR A 88 6.33 -2.20 1.54
C THR A 88 4.82 -2.15 1.76
N PHE A 89 4.43 -2.28 3.02
CA PHE A 89 3.06 -2.09 3.46
C PHE A 89 2.94 -0.81 4.28
N GLU A 90 1.80 -0.16 4.19
CA GLU A 90 1.42 0.98 5.02
C GLU A 90 0.27 0.56 5.94
N PHE A 91 0.43 0.82 7.24
CA PHE A 91 -0.58 0.55 8.25
C PHE A 91 -0.56 1.63 9.32
N SER A 92 -1.68 2.33 9.53
CA SER A 92 -1.81 3.43 10.49
C SER A 92 -0.73 4.51 10.32
N ASP A 93 -0.47 4.93 9.08
CA ASP A 93 0.53 5.94 8.69
C ASP A 93 1.99 5.53 8.97
N GLU A 94 2.23 4.25 9.27
CA GLU A 94 3.58 3.70 9.42
C GLU A 94 3.92 2.77 8.25
N GLU A 95 5.14 2.86 7.73
CA GLU A 95 5.65 1.98 6.68
C GLU A 95 6.36 0.75 7.26
N TYR A 96 6.06 -0.40 6.69
CA TYR A 96 6.61 -1.71 7.04
C TYR A 96 7.31 -2.31 5.84
N LYS A 97 8.66 -2.30 5.82
CA LYS A 97 9.48 -2.81 4.72
C LYS A 97 9.90 -4.24 4.97
N PHE A 98 9.61 -5.10 4.00
CA PHE A 98 10.01 -6.49 4.00
C PHE A 98 10.83 -6.78 2.76
N GLN A 99 11.90 -7.56 2.95
CA GLN A 99 12.67 -8.13 1.86
C GLN A 99 12.56 -9.64 1.93
N TYR A 100 12.41 -10.30 0.81
CA TYR A 100 12.36 -11.75 0.77
C TYR A 100 13.25 -12.32 -0.30
N GLU A 101 13.81 -13.48 0.01
CA GLU A 101 14.58 -14.29 -0.92
C GLU A 101 14.10 -15.73 -0.86
N ASN A 102 14.05 -16.39 -2.01
CA ASN A 102 13.54 -17.73 -2.14
C ASN A 102 14.69 -18.71 -2.41
N ASN A 103 14.88 -19.64 -1.49
CA ASN A 103 15.87 -20.71 -1.57
C ASN A 103 15.15 -22.06 -1.60
N ASN A 104 14.80 -22.54 -2.80
CA ASN A 104 14.23 -23.87 -3.12
C ASN A 104 12.91 -24.17 -2.44
N ASN A 105 12.31 -23.93 -1.56
CA ASN A 105 11.04 -24.10 -0.84
C ASN A 105 11.02 -23.34 0.49
N HIS A 106 12.18 -22.84 0.92
CA HIS A 106 12.27 -22.00 2.09
C HIS A 106 12.39 -20.55 1.66
N ILE A 107 11.50 -19.73 2.16
CA ILE A 107 11.51 -18.28 1.92
C ILE A 107 12.06 -17.63 3.17
N GLN A 108 13.12 -16.84 3.00
CA GLN A 108 13.63 -15.99 4.07
C GLN A 108 13.01 -14.60 3.92
N ILE A 109 12.37 -14.13 4.97
CA ILE A 109 11.77 -12.82 5.04
C ILE A 109 12.56 -11.98 6.04
N HIS A 110 13.10 -10.88 5.55
CA HIS A 110 13.84 -9.91 6.35
C HIS A 110 12.96 -8.69 6.57
N ARG A 111 12.86 -8.24 7.79
CA ARG A 111 12.19 -6.99 8.15
C ARG A 111 13.21 -6.03 8.73
N GLU A 112 13.25 -4.83 8.21
CA GLU A 112 14.01 -3.72 8.78
C GLU A 112 13.14 -2.96 9.76
N HIS A 113 13.56 -2.90 11.03
CA HIS A 113 12.87 -2.14 12.06
C HIS A 113 13.90 -1.48 12.99
N PHE A 114 13.99 -0.15 12.99
CA PHE A 114 14.92 0.64 13.81
C PHE A 114 16.36 0.07 13.82
N GLU A 115 16.98 -0.03 12.63
CA GLU A 115 18.36 -0.53 12.43
C GLU A 115 18.58 -2.01 12.86
N ARG A 116 17.52 -2.75 13.19
CA ARG A 116 17.61 -4.19 13.45
C ARG A 116 16.95 -4.97 12.32
N LEU A 117 17.72 -5.83 11.70
CA LEU A 117 17.24 -6.83 10.76
C LEU A 117 16.72 -8.04 11.53
N SER A 118 15.44 -8.34 11.43
CA SER A 118 14.88 -9.61 11.86
C SER A 118 14.70 -10.51 10.64
N THR A 119 15.15 -11.74 10.73
CA THR A 119 14.99 -12.75 9.68
C THR A 119 14.01 -13.80 10.15
N SER A 120 13.02 -14.11 9.34
CA SER A 120 12.05 -15.17 9.56
C SER A 120 12.15 -16.21 8.46
N SER A 121 12.01 -17.48 8.81
CA SER A 121 11.91 -18.57 7.85
C SER A 121 10.44 -18.86 7.57
N ALA A 122 10.08 -18.98 6.30
CA ALA A 122 8.71 -19.25 5.90
C ALA A 122 8.64 -20.40 4.88
N LEU A 123 7.56 -21.18 4.99
CA LEU A 123 7.23 -22.28 4.07
C LEU A 123 5.78 -22.11 3.62
N ILE A 124 5.54 -22.09 2.32
CA ILE A 124 4.18 -22.11 1.78
C ILE A 124 3.73 -23.56 1.67
N ILE A 125 2.66 -23.90 2.39
CA ILE A 125 2.05 -25.23 2.36
C ILE A 125 1.04 -25.32 1.23
N SER A 126 0.13 -24.34 1.13
CA SER A 126 -0.81 -24.18 0.03
C SER A 126 -1.22 -22.74 -0.13
N VAL A 127 -1.54 -22.34 -1.35
CA VAL A 127 -2.04 -21.02 -1.70
C VAL A 127 -3.03 -21.12 -2.84
N ASP A 128 -4.14 -20.40 -2.72
CA ASP A 128 -5.14 -20.22 -3.78
C ASP A 128 -5.48 -18.75 -4.00
N GLU A 129 -6.60 -18.45 -4.62
CA GLU A 129 -6.97 -17.06 -4.96
C GLU A 129 -7.30 -16.20 -3.74
N GLU A 130 -7.82 -16.82 -2.68
CA GLU A 130 -8.30 -16.10 -1.49
C GLU A 130 -7.71 -16.65 -0.19
N HIS A 131 -6.91 -17.73 -0.23
CA HIS A 131 -6.39 -18.36 0.97
C HIS A 131 -4.89 -18.57 0.89
N ILE A 132 -4.26 -18.47 2.04
CA ILE A 132 -2.90 -18.94 2.26
C ILE A 132 -2.84 -19.86 3.48
N HIS A 133 -2.12 -20.96 3.31
CA HIS A 133 -1.66 -21.80 4.40
C HIS A 133 -0.13 -21.82 4.35
N CYS A 134 0.50 -21.21 5.31
CA CYS A 134 1.96 -21.13 5.39
C CYS A 134 2.41 -21.38 6.84
N GLU A 135 3.69 -21.66 6.99
CA GLU A 135 4.37 -21.71 8.27
C GLU A 135 5.40 -20.60 8.32
N ILE A 136 5.41 -19.82 9.38
CA ILE A 136 6.37 -18.73 9.60
C ILE A 136 6.99 -18.94 10.99
N ASP A 137 8.30 -19.13 11.04
CA ASP A 137 9.05 -19.39 12.26
C ASP A 137 8.48 -20.55 13.11
N GLY A 138 8.01 -21.63 12.43
CA GLY A 138 7.42 -22.81 13.08
C GLY A 138 5.94 -22.64 13.46
N ILE A 139 5.32 -21.49 13.18
CA ILE A 139 3.91 -21.22 13.46
C ILE A 139 3.10 -21.36 12.17
N ALA A 140 2.14 -22.29 12.16
CA ALA A 140 1.23 -22.47 11.05
C ALA A 140 0.17 -21.34 11.03
N ILE A 141 0.01 -20.70 9.89
CA ILE A 141 -0.93 -19.60 9.65
C ILE A 141 -1.86 -20.03 8.53
N LYS A 142 -3.17 -20.01 8.81
CA LYS A 142 -4.22 -20.11 7.79
C LYS A 142 -4.97 -18.80 7.75
N ALA A 143 -4.98 -18.15 6.61
CA ALA A 143 -5.62 -16.86 6.47
C ALA A 143 -6.41 -16.78 5.17
N PHE A 144 -7.53 -16.06 5.23
CA PHE A 144 -8.27 -15.59 4.07
C PHE A 144 -7.71 -14.20 3.69
N ILE A 145 -7.34 -14.03 2.43
CA ILE A 145 -6.72 -12.80 1.94
C ILE A 145 -7.45 -12.35 0.67
N THR A 146 -7.79 -11.08 0.63
CA THR A 146 -8.28 -10.41 -0.58
C THR A 146 -7.47 -9.15 -0.83
N CYS A 147 -7.23 -8.87 -2.11
CA CYS A 147 -6.59 -7.65 -2.55
C CYS A 147 -7.56 -6.89 -3.47
N PHE A 148 -7.84 -5.66 -3.12
CA PHE A 148 -8.66 -4.78 -3.95
C PHE A 148 -7.89 -3.48 -4.21
N HIS A 149 -7.49 -3.24 -5.45
CA HIS A 149 -6.49 -2.24 -5.81
C HIS A 149 -5.19 -2.46 -4.99
N ASP A 150 -4.83 -1.50 -4.15
CA ASP A 150 -3.63 -1.56 -3.31
C ASP A 150 -3.93 -1.98 -1.86
N GLU A 151 -5.20 -2.20 -1.51
CA GLU A 151 -5.59 -2.59 -0.15
C GLU A 151 -5.68 -4.12 -0.03
N ILE A 152 -4.95 -4.66 0.94
CA ILE A 152 -5.03 -6.05 1.33
C ILE A 152 -5.85 -6.15 2.61
N THR A 153 -6.85 -7.02 2.57
CA THR A 153 -7.58 -7.46 3.76
C THR A 153 -7.17 -8.89 4.07
N ILE A 154 -6.65 -9.14 5.27
CA ILE A 154 -6.30 -10.47 5.75
C ILE A 154 -7.09 -10.81 7.01
N ASN A 155 -7.68 -12.01 7.05
CA ASN A 155 -8.33 -12.59 8.21
C ASN A 155 -7.63 -13.90 8.61
N SER A 156 -7.02 -13.92 9.78
CA SER A 156 -6.35 -15.08 10.37
C SER A 156 -7.12 -15.70 11.54
N GLY A 157 -8.40 -15.39 11.70
CA GLY A 157 -9.23 -15.86 12.81
C GLY A 157 -9.21 -14.95 14.05
N SER A 158 -8.27 -14.01 14.13
CA SER A 158 -8.17 -13.06 15.26
C SER A 158 -8.72 -11.66 14.94
N GLY A 159 -9.40 -11.52 13.82
CA GLY A 159 -9.95 -10.25 13.29
C GLY A 159 -9.48 -9.98 11.88
N ASP A 160 -10.03 -8.92 11.29
CA ASP A 160 -9.63 -8.45 9.98
C ASP A 160 -8.55 -7.37 10.11
N LEU A 161 -7.45 -7.53 9.39
CA LEU A 161 -6.42 -6.52 9.25
C LEU A 161 -6.45 -5.99 7.83
N VAL A 162 -6.44 -4.68 7.70
CA VAL A 162 -6.43 -3.99 6.40
C VAL A 162 -5.19 -3.11 6.35
N PHE A 163 -4.39 -3.28 5.31
CA PHE A 163 -3.21 -2.48 5.06
C PHE A 163 -3.00 -2.28 3.56
N LYS A 164 -2.28 -1.22 3.23
CA LYS A 164 -2.03 -0.83 1.85
C LYS A 164 -0.68 -1.34 1.38
N VAL A 165 -0.62 -1.81 0.13
CA VAL A 165 0.65 -2.13 -0.55
C VAL A 165 1.15 -0.87 -1.24
N LEU A 166 2.34 -0.41 -0.87
CA LEU A 166 2.94 0.71 -1.56
C LEU A 166 3.62 0.23 -2.85
N PRO A 167 3.35 0.88 -3.98
CA PRO A 167 3.97 0.51 -5.24
C PRO A 167 5.48 0.74 -5.17
N LYS A 168 6.26 -0.20 -5.69
CA LYS A 168 7.72 -0.09 -5.76
C LYS A 168 8.19 1.04 -6.66
N PHE A 169 7.45 1.30 -7.72
CA PHE A 169 7.68 2.38 -8.67
C PHE A 169 6.47 3.29 -8.64
N ILE A 170 6.70 4.55 -8.30
CA ILE A 170 5.68 5.58 -8.40
C ILE A 170 5.51 5.87 -9.89
N ASP A 171 4.28 5.81 -10.41
CA ASP A 171 4.01 6.28 -11.76
C ASP A 171 4.33 7.78 -11.81
N PRO A 172 5.25 8.23 -12.67
CA PRO A 172 5.58 9.65 -12.77
C PRO A 172 4.36 10.53 -13.06
N ASN A 173 3.29 9.95 -13.62
CA ASN A 173 2.03 10.65 -13.89
C ASN A 173 1.11 10.74 -12.66
N GLU A 174 1.37 9.97 -11.59
CA GLU A 174 0.60 9.97 -10.33
C GLU A 174 1.24 10.82 -9.22
N ILE A 175 2.37 11.49 -9.48
CA ILE A 175 2.94 12.43 -8.50
C ILE A 175 2.03 13.67 -8.45
N ILE A 176 0.95 13.56 -7.72
CA ILE A 176 0.20 14.71 -7.22
C ILE A 176 0.99 15.24 -6.02
N ILE A 177 1.88 16.17 -6.26
CA ILE A 177 2.54 16.92 -5.18
C ILE A 177 1.49 17.90 -4.64
N GLU A 178 0.83 17.53 -3.55
CA GLU A 178 -0.10 18.43 -2.88
C GLU A 178 0.60 19.75 -2.53
N GLY A 179 0.08 20.86 -3.08
CA GLY A 179 0.49 22.22 -2.72
C GLY A 179 1.71 22.80 -3.46
N SER A 180 2.45 22.04 -4.28
CA SER A 180 3.59 22.55 -5.04
C SER A 180 3.38 22.40 -6.55
N LEU A 181 3.31 23.51 -7.23
CA LEU A 181 3.35 23.55 -8.70
C LEU A 181 4.79 23.75 -9.18
N THR A 182 5.65 22.85 -8.72
CA THR A 182 7.07 22.79 -9.12
C THR A 182 7.30 21.66 -10.13
N ALA A 183 8.39 21.75 -10.88
CA ALA A 183 8.77 20.72 -11.83
C ALA A 183 9.24 19.44 -11.06
N PRO A 184 8.62 18.26 -11.30
CA PRO A 184 8.99 17.03 -10.62
C PRO A 184 10.35 16.49 -11.08
N MET A 185 10.77 16.87 -12.28
CA MET A 185 12.03 16.42 -12.89
C MET A 185 12.54 17.49 -13.89
N PRO A 186 13.82 17.45 -14.24
CA PRO A 186 14.35 18.37 -15.26
C PRO A 186 13.77 18.03 -16.63
N GLY A 187 13.35 19.08 -17.37
CA GLY A 187 12.71 18.90 -18.68
C GLY A 187 12.41 20.21 -19.38
N LYS A 188 11.78 20.13 -20.53
CA LYS A 188 11.38 21.28 -21.37
C LYS A 188 9.88 21.44 -21.36
N ILE A 189 9.39 22.67 -21.19
CA ILE A 189 7.95 23.00 -21.27
C ILE A 189 7.50 22.94 -22.73
N LEU A 190 6.64 21.97 -23.05
CA LEU A 190 6.07 21.82 -24.41
C LEU A 190 4.89 22.74 -24.62
N ASN A 191 3.95 22.75 -23.69
CA ASN A 191 2.73 23.51 -23.81
C ASN A 191 2.22 24.01 -22.47
N ILE A 192 1.55 25.15 -22.45
CA ILE A 192 0.90 25.73 -21.27
C ILE A 192 -0.56 25.99 -21.65
N ASN A 193 -1.49 25.31 -20.96
CA ASN A 193 -2.91 25.31 -21.26
C ASN A 193 -3.68 26.44 -20.53
N VAL A 194 -3.04 27.07 -19.54
CA VAL A 194 -3.66 28.10 -18.68
C VAL A 194 -2.92 29.42 -18.77
N LYS A 195 -3.59 30.50 -18.39
CA LYS A 195 -3.03 31.85 -18.34
C LYS A 195 -3.20 32.42 -16.93
N LYS A 196 -2.41 33.43 -16.59
CA LYS A 196 -2.61 34.23 -15.38
C LYS A 196 -4.05 34.69 -15.28
N GLY A 197 -4.73 34.43 -14.18
CA GLY A 197 -6.14 34.73 -13.94
C GLY A 197 -7.12 33.64 -14.36
N SER A 198 -6.69 32.55 -14.98
CA SER A 198 -7.56 31.41 -15.31
C SER A 198 -8.06 30.71 -14.08
N SER A 199 -9.36 30.42 -14.02
CA SER A 199 -9.92 29.49 -13.01
C SER A 199 -9.68 28.05 -13.47
N VAL A 200 -9.23 27.20 -12.58
CA VAL A 200 -8.89 25.81 -12.85
C VAL A 200 -9.55 24.88 -11.82
N LYS A 201 -9.85 23.66 -12.23
CA LYS A 201 -10.40 22.62 -11.36
C LYS A 201 -9.37 21.56 -11.03
N ALA A 202 -9.51 20.94 -9.87
CA ALA A 202 -8.68 19.81 -9.48
C ALA A 202 -8.64 18.75 -10.59
N GLY A 203 -7.44 18.30 -10.95
CA GLY A 203 -7.20 17.35 -12.04
C GLY A 203 -7.12 17.96 -13.44
N GLU A 204 -7.39 19.26 -13.62
CA GLU A 204 -7.26 19.93 -14.92
C GLU A 204 -5.79 20.04 -15.33
N THR A 205 -5.51 19.79 -16.61
CA THR A 205 -4.15 19.86 -17.17
C THR A 205 -3.70 21.30 -17.34
N LEU A 206 -2.66 21.69 -16.60
CA LEU A 206 -2.12 23.05 -16.58
C LEU A 206 -1.02 23.27 -17.62
N LEU A 207 -0.09 22.34 -17.70
CA LEU A 207 0.99 22.38 -18.68
C LEU A 207 1.52 20.97 -18.98
N ILE A 208 2.31 20.86 -20.05
CA ILE A 208 2.97 19.61 -20.47
C ILE A 208 4.48 19.84 -20.45
N LEU A 209 5.19 18.99 -19.73
CA LEU A 209 6.64 18.96 -19.60
C LEU A 209 7.19 17.76 -20.38
N GLU A 210 8.17 17.94 -21.23
CA GLU A 210 8.94 16.87 -21.86
C GLU A 210 10.19 16.57 -21.04
N ALA A 211 10.31 15.35 -20.57
CA ALA A 211 11.50 14.86 -19.89
C ALA A 211 11.87 13.48 -20.43
N MET A 212 13.13 13.25 -20.75
CA MET A 212 13.66 11.96 -21.26
C MET A 212 12.88 11.42 -22.49
N LYS A 213 12.40 12.29 -23.38
CA LYS A 213 11.55 11.97 -24.56
C LYS A 213 10.15 11.44 -24.22
N MET A 214 9.67 11.72 -23.04
CA MET A 214 8.29 11.41 -22.59
C MET A 214 7.58 12.72 -22.22
N GLU A 215 6.29 12.78 -22.49
CA GLU A 215 5.45 13.90 -22.09
C GLU A 215 4.86 13.67 -20.70
N HIS A 216 5.08 14.59 -19.79
CA HIS A 216 4.54 14.58 -18.44
C HIS A 216 3.51 15.69 -18.30
N THR A 217 2.30 15.34 -17.91
CA THR A 217 1.21 16.26 -17.70
C THR A 217 1.19 16.76 -16.26
N ILE A 218 1.34 18.06 -16.05
CA ILE A 218 1.18 18.71 -14.74
C ILE A 218 -0.26 19.16 -14.60
N LYS A 219 -0.93 18.68 -13.53
CA LYS A 219 -2.36 18.92 -13.26
C LYS A 219 -2.53 19.78 -12.01
N ALA A 220 -3.69 20.48 -11.94
CA ALA A 220 -4.09 21.20 -10.75
C ALA A 220 -4.38 20.25 -9.60
N THR A 221 -3.86 20.55 -8.40
CA THR A 221 -4.06 19.77 -7.17
C THR A 221 -5.40 20.07 -6.49
N SER A 222 -5.90 21.29 -6.68
CA SER A 222 -7.16 21.79 -6.10
C SER A 222 -7.87 22.73 -7.07
N ASP A 223 -9.13 23.02 -6.81
CA ASP A 223 -9.86 24.12 -7.47
C ASP A 223 -9.24 25.44 -7.03
N GLY A 224 -9.06 26.37 -7.98
CA GLY A 224 -8.46 27.65 -7.65
C GLY A 224 -8.29 28.57 -8.87
N GLN A 225 -7.52 29.63 -8.70
CA GLN A 225 -7.19 30.58 -9.76
C GLN A 225 -5.68 30.71 -9.91
N VAL A 226 -5.19 30.68 -11.15
CA VAL A 226 -3.76 30.90 -11.47
C VAL A 226 -3.37 32.34 -11.19
N ILE A 227 -2.61 32.56 -10.11
CA ILE A 227 -2.15 33.90 -9.73
C ILE A 227 -0.92 34.30 -10.53
N GLU A 228 0.01 33.38 -10.67
CA GLU A 228 1.29 33.68 -11.31
C GLU A 228 1.79 32.50 -12.12
N LEU A 229 2.44 32.76 -13.23
CA LEU A 229 3.06 31.80 -14.12
C LEU A 229 4.52 32.19 -14.28
N TYR A 230 5.43 31.29 -13.85
CA TYR A 230 6.88 31.54 -13.80
C TYR A 230 7.62 31.04 -15.04
N VAL A 231 6.97 30.22 -15.88
CA VAL A 231 7.58 29.57 -17.05
C VAL A 231 6.84 29.88 -18.32
N LYS A 232 7.53 29.71 -19.46
CA LYS A 232 6.97 29.87 -20.80
C LYS A 232 7.16 28.60 -21.61
N THR A 233 6.36 28.43 -22.65
CA THR A 233 6.56 27.33 -23.61
C THR A 233 7.93 27.45 -24.26
N GLY A 234 8.67 26.34 -24.19
CA GLY A 234 10.05 26.23 -24.66
C GLY A 234 11.12 26.38 -23.59
N ASP A 235 10.78 26.83 -22.38
CA ASP A 235 11.71 26.96 -21.27
C ASP A 235 12.20 25.58 -20.79
N GLN A 236 13.47 25.53 -20.39
CA GLN A 236 14.07 24.37 -19.72
C GLN A 236 14.03 24.61 -18.22
N VAL A 237 13.54 23.63 -17.46
CA VAL A 237 13.38 23.70 -16.02
C VAL A 237 14.15 22.57 -15.34
N GLU A 238 14.62 22.83 -14.13
CA GLU A 238 15.24 21.83 -13.27
C GLU A 238 14.22 21.23 -12.30
N SER A 239 14.53 20.08 -11.71
CA SER A 239 13.69 19.50 -10.66
C SER A 239 13.52 20.48 -9.50
N GLY A 240 12.27 20.71 -9.06
CA GLY A 240 11.96 21.65 -8.00
C GLY A 240 11.79 23.12 -8.44
N SER A 241 11.97 23.45 -9.73
CA SER A 241 11.71 24.79 -10.23
C SER A 241 10.24 25.15 -10.13
N ASP A 242 9.90 26.34 -9.66
CA ASP A 242 8.52 26.85 -9.61
C ASP A 242 7.97 27.01 -11.01
N LEU A 243 6.79 26.46 -11.28
CA LEU A 243 6.10 26.54 -12.57
C LEU A 243 5.00 27.58 -12.54
N MET A 244 4.14 27.56 -11.54
CA MET A 244 3.05 28.52 -11.37
C MET A 244 2.53 28.49 -9.93
N LYS A 245 1.78 29.54 -9.57
CA LYS A 245 1.09 29.67 -8.28
C LYS A 245 -0.43 29.69 -8.50
N ILE A 246 -1.13 28.84 -7.74
CA ILE A 246 -2.60 28.76 -7.67
C ILE A 246 -3.05 29.12 -6.25
N GLU A 247 -4.17 29.83 -6.15
CA GLU A 247 -4.84 30.16 -4.88
C GLU A 247 -6.35 29.89 -4.98
#